data_c7a4b98356066b64fa45ed0abbec48af
#
_entry.id   c7a4b98356066b64fa45ed0abbec48af
#
_cell.length_a   1.000
_cell.length_b   1.000
_cell.length_c   1.000
_cell.angle_alpha   90.00
_cell.angle_beta   90.00
_cell.angle_gamma   90.00
#
_symmetry.space_group_name_H-M   'P 1'
#
loop_
_entity.id
_entity.type
_entity.pdbx_description
1 polymer ?
#
loop_
_entity_poly.entity_id
_entity_poly.type
_entity_poly.pdbx_seq_one_letter_code
_entity_poly.pdbx_strand_id
1 'polypeptide(L)'
;METLLSLPVLVGLIGVALLFDFLNGLHDAANSIATIVSTRVLRPQFAVIWAAFFNFIAFTVFGLHVAQTVGTGIVAAGIVTPQLIFAALMGAIVWNLITWHFGLPSSSSHALIGGLVGAGVTAAGFPAIEWSGLSKTVFAIVLSPASGFVLALVLILIVSWLVVRRTPFAVDTTFRRLQFVSASLYSLGHGGNDAQKTMGIIAVLLFSQGLTGPQFEVPFWVVLSCQAAMGLGTLLGGWRIVHTMGSRITRLTPMQGFCAETGGAITLFGATFLGIPVSTTHTITGAIVGVGAARRVSAVRWGIAGSIVVAWVITLPAAALIAALFYWLTGLVT
;
A
#
# COMPACT_ATOMS: atom_id res chain seq x y z
N MET A 1 -29.19 19.61 10.87
CA MET A 1 -28.41 19.12 12.02
C MET A 1 -28.27 17.63 11.82
N GLU A 2 -27.14 17.18 11.26
CA GLU A 2 -26.85 15.75 11.24
C GLU A 2 -26.71 15.28 12.68
N THR A 3 -27.43 14.23 13.02
CA THR A 3 -27.36 13.61 14.34
C THR A 3 -25.95 13.11 14.56
N LEU A 4 -25.26 13.63 15.56
CA LEU A 4 -23.97 13.10 15.98
C LEU A 4 -24.09 11.61 16.21
N LEU A 5 -23.13 10.85 15.69
CA LEU A 5 -23.07 9.41 15.92
C LEU A 5 -23.03 9.12 17.43
N SER A 6 -23.72 8.04 17.82
CA SER A 6 -23.50 7.52 19.17
C SER A 6 -22.05 7.07 19.31
N LEU A 7 -21.45 7.29 20.47
CA LEU A 7 -20.05 6.92 20.73
C LEU A 7 -19.73 5.44 20.39
N PRO A 8 -20.59 4.45 20.68
CA PRO A 8 -20.33 3.07 20.28
C PRO A 8 -20.21 2.86 18.77
N VAL A 9 -21.04 3.54 17.97
CA VAL A 9 -20.99 3.43 16.50
C VAL A 9 -19.71 4.08 15.96
N LEU A 10 -19.33 5.22 16.47
CA LEU A 10 -18.08 5.89 16.09
C LEU A 10 -16.86 5.01 16.41
N VAL A 11 -16.79 4.47 17.62
CA VAL A 11 -15.71 3.56 18.03
C VAL A 11 -15.70 2.29 17.18
N GLY A 12 -16.86 1.74 16.84
CA GLY A 12 -16.99 0.60 15.94
C GLY A 12 -16.44 0.88 14.54
N LEU A 13 -16.75 2.05 13.97
CA LEU A 13 -16.22 2.45 12.64
C LEU A 13 -14.71 2.66 12.66
N ILE A 14 -14.17 3.30 13.71
CA ILE A 14 -12.72 3.42 13.89
C ILE A 14 -12.10 2.02 14.00
N GLY A 15 -12.73 1.10 14.74
CA GLY A 15 -12.30 -0.30 14.82
C GLY A 15 -12.25 -1.00 13.47
N VAL A 16 -13.25 -0.80 12.60
CA VAL A 16 -13.26 -1.33 11.23
C VAL A 16 -12.14 -0.71 10.38
N ALA A 17 -11.87 0.59 10.52
CA ALA A 17 -10.77 1.25 9.83
C ALA A 17 -9.40 0.71 10.29
N LEU A 18 -9.21 0.51 11.58
CA LEU A 18 -7.98 -0.10 12.11
C LEU A 18 -7.84 -1.58 11.72
N LEU A 19 -8.97 -2.32 11.61
CA LEU A 19 -8.97 -3.68 11.08
C LEU A 19 -8.55 -3.69 9.59
N PHE A 20 -9.05 -2.74 8.79
CA PHE A 20 -8.57 -2.57 7.42
C PHE A 20 -7.06 -2.34 7.37
N ASP A 21 -6.53 -1.47 8.22
CA ASP A 21 -5.10 -1.15 8.25
C ASP A 21 -4.24 -2.34 8.71
N PHE A 22 -4.73 -3.10 9.69
CA PHE A 22 -4.12 -4.36 10.10
C PHE A 22 -4.09 -5.37 8.94
N LEU A 23 -5.21 -5.54 8.22
CA LEU A 23 -5.29 -6.42 7.06
C LEU A 23 -4.43 -5.91 5.89
N ASN A 24 -4.30 -4.59 5.74
CA ASN A 24 -3.36 -3.97 4.83
C ASN A 24 -1.91 -4.37 5.18
N GLY A 25 -1.51 -4.21 6.44
CA GLY A 25 -0.20 -4.65 6.90
C GLY A 25 0.06 -6.15 6.70
N LEU A 26 -0.95 -7.00 6.93
CA LEU A 26 -0.87 -8.45 6.68
C LEU A 26 -0.74 -8.78 5.19
N HIS A 27 -1.58 -8.18 4.35
CA HIS A 27 -1.59 -8.40 2.89
C HIS A 27 -0.30 -7.90 2.26
N ASP A 28 0.12 -6.70 2.63
CA ASP A 28 1.22 -5.97 2.01
C ASP A 28 2.58 -6.16 2.72
N ALA A 29 2.64 -7.02 3.77
CA ALA A 29 3.90 -7.47 4.36
C ALA A 29 4.89 -7.96 3.28
N ALA A 30 4.37 -8.62 2.24
CA ALA A 30 5.15 -9.10 1.11
C ALA A 30 5.94 -8.00 0.40
N ASN A 31 5.42 -6.78 0.34
CA ASN A 31 6.07 -5.65 -0.30
C ASN A 31 7.41 -5.31 0.37
N SER A 32 7.45 -5.41 1.70
CA SER A 32 8.62 -5.11 2.52
C SER A 32 9.59 -6.29 2.65
N ILE A 33 9.12 -7.56 2.55
CA ILE A 33 9.95 -8.71 2.90
C ILE A 33 10.22 -9.69 1.77
N ALA A 34 9.46 -9.68 0.67
CA ALA A 34 9.60 -10.70 -0.38
C ALA A 34 11.01 -10.74 -0.99
N THR A 35 11.63 -9.60 -1.18
CA THR A 35 12.98 -9.46 -1.73
C THR A 35 14.03 -10.00 -0.78
N ILE A 36 14.07 -9.53 0.48
CA ILE A 36 15.09 -9.90 1.47
C ILE A 36 14.98 -11.36 1.92
N VAL A 37 13.77 -11.91 1.92
CA VAL A 37 13.53 -13.34 2.21
C VAL A 37 13.95 -14.20 1.02
N SER A 38 13.59 -13.81 -0.23
CA SER A 38 13.93 -14.58 -1.42
C SER A 38 15.42 -14.64 -1.71
N THR A 39 16.15 -13.57 -1.38
CA THR A 39 17.62 -13.50 -1.46
C THR A 39 18.32 -14.23 -0.29
N ARG A 40 17.56 -14.72 0.68
CA ARG A 40 18.04 -15.40 1.90
C ARG A 40 19.01 -14.54 2.73
N VAL A 41 18.81 -13.23 2.74
CA VAL A 41 19.56 -12.31 3.60
C VAL A 41 19.01 -12.36 5.03
N LEU A 42 17.68 -12.36 5.17
CA LEU A 42 17.00 -12.57 6.44
C LEU A 42 16.13 -13.84 6.40
N ARG A 43 16.06 -14.52 7.56
CA ARG A 43 15.05 -15.58 7.76
C ARG A 43 13.66 -14.94 7.86
N PRO A 44 12.61 -15.63 7.41
CA PRO A 44 11.25 -15.09 7.37
C PRO A 44 10.79 -14.42 8.66
N GLN A 45 11.03 -15.06 9.82
CA GLN A 45 10.61 -14.55 11.13
C GLN A 45 11.27 -13.21 11.50
N PHE A 46 12.55 -13.05 11.17
CA PHE A 46 13.26 -11.80 11.43
C PHE A 46 12.91 -10.72 10.40
N ALA A 47 12.60 -11.13 9.16
CA ALA A 47 12.19 -10.20 8.12
C ALA A 47 10.88 -9.47 8.46
N VAL A 48 9.87 -10.19 8.99
CA VAL A 48 8.60 -9.55 9.41
C VAL A 48 8.79 -8.60 10.60
N ILE A 49 9.64 -8.98 11.58
CA ILE A 49 9.95 -8.10 12.74
C ILE A 49 10.66 -6.84 12.25
N TRP A 50 11.64 -7.00 11.36
CA TRP A 50 12.39 -5.90 10.76
C TRP A 50 11.47 -4.94 10.00
N ALA A 51 10.64 -5.48 9.12
CA ALA A 51 9.71 -4.68 8.34
C ALA A 51 8.65 -4.00 9.22
N ALA A 52 8.06 -4.70 10.18
CA ALA A 52 7.08 -4.15 11.10
C ALA A 52 7.63 -2.98 11.92
N PHE A 53 8.87 -3.08 12.38
CA PHE A 53 9.54 -1.99 13.10
C PHE A 53 9.67 -0.74 12.23
N PHE A 54 10.19 -0.88 10.99
CA PHE A 54 10.36 0.27 10.10
C PHE A 54 9.03 0.80 9.56
N ASN A 55 8.05 -0.05 9.33
CA ASN A 55 6.68 0.39 9.03
C ASN A 55 6.13 1.23 10.18
N PHE A 56 6.26 0.76 11.42
CA PHE A 56 5.74 1.46 12.60
C PHE A 56 6.36 2.84 12.80
N ILE A 57 7.68 2.97 12.70
CA ILE A 57 8.37 4.25 12.94
C ILE A 57 8.31 5.23 11.77
N ALA A 58 7.66 4.86 10.65
CA ALA A 58 7.61 5.68 9.44
C ALA A 58 7.02 7.09 9.68
N PHE A 59 6.13 7.25 10.65
CA PHE A 59 5.56 8.56 11.03
C PHE A 59 6.61 9.58 11.50
N THR A 60 7.79 9.13 11.93
CA THR A 60 8.87 10.04 12.34
C THR A 60 9.58 10.69 11.16
N VAL A 61 9.41 10.15 9.95
CA VAL A 61 10.11 10.59 8.73
C VAL A 61 9.21 11.41 7.81
N PHE A 62 7.93 11.02 7.72
CA PHE A 62 6.99 11.61 6.77
C PHE A 62 5.96 12.51 7.45
N GLY A 63 5.61 13.63 6.77
CA GLY A 63 4.42 14.42 7.10
C GLY A 63 3.12 13.67 6.73
N LEU A 64 1.96 14.27 7.00
CA LEU A 64 0.63 13.67 6.82
C LEU A 64 -0.04 14.04 5.48
N HIS A 65 0.75 14.31 4.43
CA HIS A 65 0.25 14.79 3.14
C HIS A 65 -0.63 13.75 2.42
N VAL A 66 -0.29 12.46 2.49
CA VAL A 66 -1.11 11.40 1.90
C VAL A 66 -2.44 11.25 2.63
N ALA A 67 -2.44 11.37 3.98
CA ALA A 67 -3.67 11.33 4.77
C ALA A 67 -4.63 12.45 4.39
N GLN A 68 -4.12 13.65 4.16
CA GLN A 68 -4.91 14.78 3.69
C GLN A 68 -5.52 14.51 2.31
N THR A 69 -4.72 14.00 1.36
CA THR A 69 -5.21 13.67 0.00
C THR A 69 -6.32 12.62 0.03
N VAL A 70 -6.19 11.57 0.83
CA VAL A 70 -7.20 10.51 0.91
C VAL A 70 -8.46 10.99 1.65
N GLY A 71 -8.29 11.76 2.73
CA GLY A 71 -9.40 12.24 3.55
C GLY A 71 -10.31 13.24 2.83
N THR A 72 -9.75 14.09 1.96
CA THR A 72 -10.50 15.20 1.34
C THR A 72 -10.49 15.24 -0.17
N GLY A 73 -9.72 14.35 -0.83
CA GLY A 73 -9.46 14.47 -2.27
C GLY A 73 -10.10 13.39 -3.17
N ILE A 74 -10.85 12.43 -2.62
CA ILE A 74 -11.46 11.33 -3.42
C ILE A 74 -12.98 11.47 -3.50
N VAL A 75 -13.63 11.78 -2.38
CA VAL A 75 -15.08 12.00 -2.27
C VAL A 75 -15.30 13.40 -1.73
N ALA A 76 -16.30 14.09 -2.24
CA ALA A 76 -16.67 15.42 -1.79
C ALA A 76 -17.02 15.40 -0.29
N ALA A 77 -16.41 16.30 0.49
CA ALA A 77 -16.52 16.29 1.96
C ALA A 77 -17.96 16.34 2.48
N GLY A 78 -18.87 17.03 1.79
CA GLY A 78 -20.29 17.14 2.16
C GLY A 78 -21.10 15.85 1.94
N ILE A 79 -20.52 14.81 1.35
CA ILE A 79 -21.19 13.53 1.07
C ILE A 79 -20.64 12.41 1.98
N VAL A 80 -19.55 12.67 2.68
CA VAL A 80 -18.91 11.68 3.56
C VAL A 80 -19.81 11.42 4.77
N THR A 81 -20.45 10.27 4.76
CA THR A 81 -21.28 9.77 5.88
C THR A 81 -20.64 8.55 6.52
N PRO A 82 -20.99 8.22 7.77
CA PRO A 82 -20.56 6.98 8.42
C PRO A 82 -20.88 5.71 7.62
N GLN A 83 -22.04 5.68 6.98
CA GLN A 83 -22.48 4.60 6.10
C GLN A 83 -21.54 4.46 4.88
N LEU A 84 -21.19 5.59 4.25
CA LEU A 84 -20.25 5.61 3.13
C LEU A 84 -18.88 5.07 3.53
N ILE A 85 -18.33 5.52 4.66
CA ILE A 85 -17.05 5.05 5.18
C ILE A 85 -17.09 3.55 5.50
N PHE A 86 -18.14 3.08 6.18
CA PHE A 86 -18.31 1.66 6.47
C PHE A 86 -18.33 0.83 5.18
N ALA A 87 -19.16 1.22 4.22
CA ALA A 87 -19.28 0.52 2.95
C ALA A 87 -17.95 0.49 2.17
N ALA A 88 -17.24 1.60 2.11
CA ALA A 88 -15.93 1.69 1.47
C ALA A 88 -14.90 0.77 2.12
N LEU A 89 -14.82 0.77 3.45
CA LEU A 89 -13.93 -0.11 4.21
C LEU A 89 -14.27 -1.59 4.00
N MET A 90 -15.56 -1.95 4.02
CA MET A 90 -16.00 -3.32 3.78
C MET A 90 -15.67 -3.79 2.36
N GLY A 91 -15.82 -2.92 1.36
CA GLY A 91 -15.41 -3.19 -0.01
C GLY A 91 -13.90 -3.52 -0.10
N ALA A 92 -13.08 -2.72 0.55
CA ALA A 92 -11.63 -2.91 0.59
C ALA A 92 -11.22 -4.17 1.39
N ILE A 93 -11.81 -4.39 2.56
CA ILE A 93 -11.53 -5.55 3.43
C ILE A 93 -11.86 -6.85 2.71
N VAL A 94 -13.06 -6.97 2.16
CA VAL A 94 -13.49 -8.19 1.47
C VAL A 94 -12.61 -8.47 0.27
N TRP A 95 -12.28 -7.45 -0.54
CA TRP A 95 -11.38 -7.64 -1.67
C TRP A 95 -9.97 -8.04 -1.25
N ASN A 96 -9.41 -7.42 -0.21
CA ASN A 96 -8.09 -7.79 0.33
C ASN A 96 -8.07 -9.23 0.86
N LEU A 97 -9.13 -9.69 1.53
CA LEU A 97 -9.23 -11.06 2.00
C LEU A 97 -9.30 -12.06 0.83
N ILE A 98 -10.06 -11.74 -0.22
CA ILE A 98 -10.13 -12.57 -1.44
C ILE A 98 -8.75 -12.70 -2.07
N THR A 99 -8.07 -11.58 -2.35
CA THR A 99 -6.77 -11.59 -3.02
C THR A 99 -5.67 -12.20 -2.15
N TRP A 100 -5.71 -11.98 -0.84
CA TRP A 100 -4.82 -12.65 0.12
C TRP A 100 -5.01 -14.17 0.11
N HIS A 101 -6.27 -14.63 0.09
CA HIS A 101 -6.57 -16.06 0.06
C HIS A 101 -5.99 -16.75 -1.18
N PHE A 102 -6.06 -16.11 -2.35
CA PHE A 102 -5.50 -16.63 -3.60
C PHE A 102 -4.00 -16.32 -3.79
N GLY A 103 -3.37 -15.57 -2.87
CA GLY A 103 -1.96 -15.16 -2.95
C GLY A 103 -1.68 -14.24 -4.14
N LEU A 104 -2.66 -13.43 -4.51
CA LEU A 104 -2.57 -12.44 -5.58
C LEU A 104 -2.04 -11.11 -5.01
N PRO A 105 -0.89 -10.61 -5.46
CA PRO A 105 -0.37 -9.31 -5.03
C PRO A 105 -1.18 -8.18 -5.69
N SER A 106 -2.33 -7.87 -5.09
CA SER A 106 -3.16 -6.73 -5.43
C SER A 106 -2.77 -5.51 -4.58
N SER A 107 -3.42 -4.38 -4.80
CA SER A 107 -3.18 -3.15 -4.04
C SER A 107 -4.32 -2.88 -3.07
N SER A 108 -4.03 -2.91 -1.76
CA SER A 108 -4.95 -2.49 -0.71
C SER A 108 -5.35 -1.01 -0.85
N SER A 109 -4.45 -0.17 -1.35
CA SER A 109 -4.74 1.24 -1.67
C SER A 109 -5.80 1.38 -2.75
N HIS A 110 -5.70 0.60 -3.83
CA HIS A 110 -6.70 0.62 -4.91
C HIS A 110 -8.03 0.02 -4.44
N ALA A 111 -8.00 -0.98 -3.57
CA ALA A 111 -9.20 -1.52 -2.96
C ALA A 111 -9.93 -0.46 -2.12
N LEU A 112 -9.19 0.33 -1.32
CA LEU A 112 -9.77 1.42 -0.53
C LEU A 112 -10.36 2.53 -1.41
N ILE A 113 -9.61 2.97 -2.43
CA ILE A 113 -10.06 4.01 -3.35
C ILE A 113 -11.27 3.51 -4.16
N GLY A 114 -11.23 2.27 -4.64
CA GLY A 114 -12.36 1.64 -5.28
C GLY A 114 -13.59 1.61 -4.37
N GLY A 115 -13.39 1.24 -3.11
CA GLY A 115 -14.43 1.26 -2.09
C GLY A 115 -15.05 2.65 -1.90
N LEU A 116 -14.22 3.69 -1.77
CA LEU A 116 -14.69 5.08 -1.65
C LEU A 116 -15.48 5.53 -2.88
N VAL A 117 -14.98 5.23 -4.08
CA VAL A 117 -15.67 5.56 -5.35
C VAL A 117 -17.01 4.82 -5.43
N GLY A 118 -17.01 3.51 -5.15
CA GLY A 118 -18.23 2.70 -5.23
C GLY A 118 -19.30 3.17 -4.25
N ALA A 119 -18.93 3.39 -2.98
CA ALA A 119 -19.84 3.91 -1.96
C ALA A 119 -20.32 5.34 -2.29
N GLY A 120 -19.40 6.22 -2.73
CA GLY A 120 -19.73 7.61 -3.09
C GLY A 120 -20.68 7.70 -4.27
N VAL A 121 -20.43 6.93 -5.35
CA VAL A 121 -21.34 6.89 -6.52
C VAL A 121 -22.71 6.33 -6.14
N THR A 122 -22.75 5.32 -5.26
CA THR A 122 -24.03 4.75 -4.79
C THR A 122 -24.80 5.74 -3.91
N ALA A 123 -24.09 6.54 -3.12
CA ALA A 123 -24.67 7.54 -2.21
C ALA A 123 -25.28 8.74 -2.95
N ALA A 124 -24.58 9.32 -3.92
CA ALA A 124 -24.96 10.59 -4.54
C ALA A 124 -24.60 10.70 -6.05
N GLY A 125 -24.32 9.58 -6.70
CA GLY A 125 -23.98 9.54 -8.12
C GLY A 125 -22.55 10.03 -8.41
N PHE A 126 -22.22 10.17 -9.68
CA PHE A 126 -20.89 10.60 -10.14
C PHE A 126 -20.45 11.99 -9.67
N PRO A 127 -21.35 12.97 -9.39
CA PRO A 127 -20.94 14.25 -8.79
C PRO A 127 -20.34 14.14 -7.38
N ALA A 128 -20.52 13.00 -6.70
CA ALA A 128 -19.89 12.71 -5.41
C ALA A 128 -18.36 12.59 -5.48
N ILE A 129 -17.82 12.38 -6.68
CA ILE A 129 -16.41 12.06 -6.87
C ILE A 129 -15.59 13.31 -7.18
N GLU A 130 -14.52 13.51 -6.41
CA GLU A 130 -13.50 14.53 -6.67
C GLU A 130 -12.58 14.07 -7.80
N TRP A 131 -12.99 14.35 -9.04
CA TRP A 131 -12.30 13.87 -10.25
C TRP A 131 -10.84 14.32 -10.34
N SER A 132 -10.49 15.46 -9.77
CA SER A 132 -9.11 15.96 -9.73
C SER A 132 -8.20 15.07 -8.88
N GLY A 133 -8.67 14.62 -7.72
CA GLY A 133 -7.94 13.70 -6.84
C GLY A 133 -7.94 12.27 -7.37
N LEU A 134 -9.10 11.79 -7.85
CA LEU A 134 -9.20 10.47 -8.45
C LEU A 134 -8.29 10.31 -9.67
N SER A 135 -8.26 11.30 -10.58
CA SER A 135 -7.41 11.24 -11.77
C SER A 135 -5.92 11.23 -11.44
N LYS A 136 -5.48 12.02 -10.44
CA LYS A 136 -4.10 11.98 -9.93
C LYS A 136 -3.75 10.59 -9.40
N THR A 137 -4.67 9.98 -8.66
CA THR A 137 -4.49 8.64 -8.12
C THR A 137 -4.44 7.58 -9.23
N VAL A 138 -5.35 7.63 -10.21
CA VAL A 138 -5.33 6.71 -11.36
C VAL A 138 -4.04 6.86 -12.16
N PHE A 139 -3.56 8.08 -12.37
CA PHE A 139 -2.26 8.31 -13.00
C PHE A 139 -1.10 7.71 -12.19
N ALA A 140 -1.13 7.87 -10.87
CA ALA A 140 -0.13 7.31 -9.97
C ALA A 140 -0.13 5.76 -9.97
N ILE A 141 -1.29 5.12 -10.25
CA ILE A 141 -1.41 3.66 -10.43
C ILE A 141 -0.51 3.14 -11.55
N VAL A 142 -0.44 3.87 -12.66
CA VAL A 142 0.40 3.51 -13.81
C VAL A 142 1.84 3.97 -13.61
N LEU A 143 2.02 5.17 -13.06
CA LEU A 143 3.34 5.77 -12.90
C LEU A 143 4.18 5.04 -11.85
N SER A 144 3.60 4.57 -10.74
CA SER A 144 4.36 3.97 -9.65
C SER A 144 5.09 2.67 -10.04
N PRO A 145 4.48 1.67 -10.71
CA PRO A 145 5.21 0.50 -11.18
C PRO A 145 6.21 0.84 -12.28
N ALA A 146 5.90 1.80 -13.15
CA ALA A 146 6.83 2.24 -14.20
C ALA A 146 8.06 2.91 -13.58
N SER A 147 7.89 3.79 -12.59
CA SER A 147 8.99 4.43 -11.87
C SER A 147 9.84 3.39 -11.13
N GLY A 148 9.20 2.47 -10.40
CA GLY A 148 9.89 1.37 -9.72
C GLY A 148 10.72 0.52 -10.71
N PHE A 149 10.12 0.16 -11.85
CA PHE A 149 10.80 -0.59 -12.92
C PHE A 149 12.02 0.16 -13.46
N VAL A 150 11.85 1.41 -13.88
CA VAL A 150 12.92 2.20 -14.51
C VAL A 150 14.05 2.48 -13.51
N LEU A 151 13.73 2.91 -12.28
CA LEU A 151 14.73 3.19 -11.27
C LEU A 151 15.52 1.93 -10.89
N ALA A 152 14.85 0.81 -10.67
CA ALA A 152 15.51 -0.44 -10.34
C ALA A 152 16.37 -0.98 -11.50
N LEU A 153 15.88 -0.84 -12.76
CA LEU A 153 16.64 -1.18 -13.96
C LEU A 153 17.91 -0.32 -14.09
N VAL A 154 17.80 0.99 -13.92
CA VAL A 154 18.94 1.91 -14.00
C VAL A 154 19.93 1.63 -12.86
N LEU A 155 19.43 1.45 -11.63
CA LEU A 155 20.27 1.15 -10.47
C LEU A 155 21.06 -0.16 -10.66
N ILE A 156 20.42 -1.24 -11.13
CA ILE A 156 21.13 -2.51 -11.32
C ILE A 156 22.21 -2.40 -12.42
N LEU A 157 21.98 -1.62 -13.47
CA LEU A 157 22.95 -1.37 -14.53
C LEU A 157 24.16 -0.58 -13.97
N ILE A 158 23.91 0.52 -13.25
CA ILE A 158 24.96 1.34 -12.61
C ILE A 158 25.76 0.49 -11.63
N VAL A 159 25.08 -0.22 -10.73
CA VAL A 159 25.74 -1.06 -9.71
C VAL A 159 26.56 -2.17 -10.36
N SER A 160 26.03 -2.83 -11.40
CA SER A 160 26.78 -3.87 -12.13
C SER A 160 28.05 -3.32 -12.74
N TRP A 161 28.02 -2.12 -13.29
CA TRP A 161 29.21 -1.45 -13.83
C TRP A 161 30.23 -1.09 -12.73
N LEU A 162 29.77 -0.57 -11.59
CA LEU A 162 30.63 -0.22 -10.46
C LEU A 162 31.37 -1.44 -9.86
N VAL A 163 30.74 -2.61 -9.85
CA VAL A 163 31.30 -3.82 -9.24
C VAL A 163 31.92 -4.80 -10.25
N VAL A 164 32.01 -4.45 -11.54
CA VAL A 164 32.48 -5.34 -12.61
C VAL A 164 33.87 -5.94 -12.34
N ARG A 165 34.73 -5.24 -11.60
CA ARG A 165 36.08 -5.67 -11.22
C ARG A 165 36.15 -6.38 -9.88
N ARG A 166 35.03 -6.58 -9.17
CA ARG A 166 34.97 -7.24 -7.86
C ARG A 166 34.71 -8.73 -8.03
N THR A 167 35.21 -9.51 -7.09
CA THR A 167 34.90 -10.95 -7.07
C THR A 167 33.43 -11.20 -6.73
N PRO A 168 32.80 -12.26 -7.27
CA PRO A 168 31.42 -12.61 -6.95
C PRO A 168 31.13 -12.73 -5.44
N PHE A 169 32.08 -13.28 -4.69
CA PHE A 169 31.98 -13.39 -3.22
C PHE A 169 31.95 -12.01 -2.54
N ALA A 170 32.82 -11.10 -2.93
CA ALA A 170 32.85 -9.73 -2.37
C ALA A 170 31.55 -8.98 -2.69
N VAL A 171 31.02 -9.13 -3.91
CA VAL A 171 29.75 -8.53 -4.31
C VAL A 171 28.60 -9.11 -3.46
N ASP A 172 28.48 -10.44 -3.37
CA ASP A 172 27.41 -11.07 -2.58
C ASP A 172 27.45 -10.61 -1.11
N THR A 173 28.63 -10.65 -0.48
CA THR A 173 28.79 -10.26 0.92
C THR A 173 28.43 -8.77 1.14
N THR A 174 28.84 -7.88 0.23
CA THR A 174 28.55 -6.44 0.32
C THR A 174 27.06 -6.20 0.20
N PHE A 175 26.39 -6.79 -0.82
CA PHE A 175 24.99 -6.54 -1.07
C PHE A 175 24.05 -7.22 -0.07
N ARG A 176 24.46 -8.31 0.57
CA ARG A 176 23.75 -8.85 1.74
C ARG A 176 23.68 -7.83 2.88
N ARG A 177 24.74 -7.07 3.13
CA ARG A 177 24.74 -6.02 4.16
C ARG A 177 23.95 -4.79 3.73
N LEU A 178 24.12 -4.33 2.50
CA LEU A 178 23.39 -3.18 1.96
C LEU A 178 21.89 -3.44 1.84
N GLN A 179 21.47 -4.68 1.66
CA GLN A 179 20.06 -5.03 1.58
C GLN A 179 19.33 -4.82 2.91
N PHE A 180 19.98 -4.86 4.06
CA PHE A 180 19.38 -4.42 5.31
C PHE A 180 18.97 -2.94 5.26
N VAL A 181 19.81 -2.10 4.68
CA VAL A 181 19.54 -0.67 4.53
C VAL A 181 18.39 -0.43 3.54
N SER A 182 18.46 -1.04 2.34
CA SER A 182 17.42 -0.85 1.34
C SER A 182 16.05 -1.39 1.79
N ALA A 183 16.01 -2.54 2.46
CA ALA A 183 14.78 -3.10 3.03
C ALA A 183 14.21 -2.20 4.13
N SER A 184 15.07 -1.57 4.96
CA SER A 184 14.62 -0.58 5.96
C SER A 184 14.00 0.64 5.29
N LEU A 185 14.68 1.21 4.30
CA LEU A 185 14.17 2.37 3.55
C LEU A 185 12.87 2.05 2.83
N TYR A 186 12.78 0.86 2.21
CA TYR A 186 11.55 0.45 1.56
C TYR A 186 10.40 0.30 2.56
N SER A 187 10.64 -0.33 3.71
CA SER A 187 9.63 -0.49 4.76
C SER A 187 9.20 0.86 5.35
N LEU A 188 10.13 1.80 5.55
CA LEU A 188 9.79 3.19 5.94
C LEU A 188 8.87 3.84 4.91
N GLY A 189 9.20 3.77 3.62
CA GLY A 189 8.37 4.31 2.55
C GLY A 189 7.00 3.63 2.47
N HIS A 190 6.94 2.31 2.69
CA HIS A 190 5.71 1.52 2.72
C HIS A 190 4.80 1.95 3.88
N GLY A 191 5.30 1.93 5.13
CA GLY A 191 4.53 2.36 6.30
C GLY A 191 4.11 3.83 6.21
N GLY A 192 5.00 4.69 5.71
CA GLY A 192 4.76 6.12 5.55
C GLY A 192 3.72 6.48 4.48
N ASN A 193 3.52 5.64 3.46
CA ASN A 193 2.48 5.86 2.45
C ASN A 193 1.17 5.16 2.83
N ASP A 194 1.22 3.90 3.24
CA ASP A 194 0.03 3.06 3.35
C ASP A 194 -0.77 3.34 4.63
N ALA A 195 -0.16 3.47 5.79
CA ALA A 195 -0.88 3.78 7.03
C ALA A 195 -1.59 5.16 6.96
N GLN A 196 -1.02 6.13 6.23
CA GLN A 196 -1.65 7.43 6.07
C GLN A 196 -3.01 7.39 5.37
N LYS A 197 -3.30 6.38 4.57
CA LYS A 197 -4.60 6.24 3.89
C LYS A 197 -5.71 5.97 4.91
N THR A 198 -5.45 5.08 5.86
CA THR A 198 -6.37 4.82 6.98
C THR A 198 -6.46 6.00 7.93
N MET A 199 -5.33 6.67 8.20
CA MET A 199 -5.32 7.92 8.97
C MET A 199 -6.26 8.97 8.35
N GLY A 200 -6.22 9.13 7.02
CA GLY A 200 -7.12 10.04 6.29
C GLY A 200 -8.60 9.67 6.44
N ILE A 201 -8.93 8.37 6.38
CA ILE A 201 -10.30 7.88 6.57
C ILE A 201 -10.81 8.15 8.00
N ILE A 202 -10.01 7.85 9.02
CA ILE A 202 -10.40 8.12 10.41
C ILE A 202 -10.51 9.64 10.65
N ALA A 203 -9.56 10.42 10.13
CA ALA A 203 -9.58 11.87 10.30
C ALA A 203 -10.80 12.52 9.65
N VAL A 204 -11.19 12.09 8.42
CA VAL A 204 -12.40 12.64 7.77
C VAL A 204 -13.68 12.22 8.48
N LEU A 205 -13.71 11.02 9.05
CA LEU A 205 -14.83 10.58 9.90
C LEU A 205 -14.95 11.47 11.14
N LEU A 206 -13.86 11.72 11.85
CA LEU A 206 -13.84 12.59 13.04
C LEU A 206 -14.20 14.04 12.67
N PHE A 207 -13.70 14.53 11.54
CA PHE A 207 -13.98 15.86 11.04
C PHE A 207 -15.46 16.03 10.67
N SER A 208 -16.07 15.05 10.00
CA SER A 208 -17.51 15.07 9.66
C SER A 208 -18.40 15.07 10.89
N GLN A 209 -17.91 14.56 12.03
CA GLN A 209 -18.62 14.56 13.30
C GLN A 209 -18.30 15.80 14.18
N GLY A 210 -17.52 16.78 13.67
CA GLY A 210 -17.14 17.97 14.41
C GLY A 210 -16.22 17.71 15.62
N LEU A 211 -15.54 16.58 15.66
CA LEU A 211 -14.67 16.16 16.77
C LEU A 211 -13.20 16.61 16.60
N THR A 212 -12.84 17.09 15.44
CA THR A 212 -11.57 17.77 15.15
C THR A 212 -11.93 19.20 14.79
N GLY A 213 -11.26 20.21 15.29
CA GLY A 213 -11.54 21.64 15.11
C GLY A 213 -12.05 22.09 13.73
N PRO A 214 -12.01 23.38 13.40
CA PRO A 214 -12.58 23.91 12.16
C PRO A 214 -11.75 23.55 10.90
N GLN A 215 -10.55 23.00 11.09
CA GLN A 215 -9.66 22.55 10.01
C GLN A 215 -9.50 21.05 10.05
N PHE A 216 -9.28 20.45 8.85
CA PHE A 216 -8.97 19.02 8.76
C PHE A 216 -7.59 18.76 9.37
N GLU A 217 -7.57 18.01 10.47
CA GLU A 217 -6.35 17.58 11.14
C GLU A 217 -6.40 16.10 11.47
N VAL A 218 -5.24 15.46 11.45
CA VAL A 218 -5.08 14.05 11.85
C VAL A 218 -4.56 14.04 13.29
N PRO A 219 -5.37 13.63 14.28
CA PRO A 219 -4.91 13.55 15.66
C PRO A 219 -3.76 12.57 15.84
N PHE A 220 -2.80 12.89 16.71
CA PHE A 220 -1.61 12.05 16.90
C PHE A 220 -1.91 10.61 17.35
N TRP A 221 -2.96 10.42 18.15
CA TRP A 221 -3.41 9.08 18.53
C TRP A 221 -3.87 8.23 17.32
N VAL A 222 -4.45 8.87 16.29
CA VAL A 222 -4.82 8.20 15.02
C VAL A 222 -3.56 7.74 14.30
N VAL A 223 -2.52 8.60 14.26
CA VAL A 223 -1.23 8.25 13.67
C VAL A 223 -0.66 7.01 14.34
N LEU A 224 -0.57 7.01 15.66
CA LEU A 224 -0.01 5.87 16.42
C LEU A 224 -0.83 4.60 16.27
N SER A 225 -2.16 4.69 16.32
CA SER A 225 -3.04 3.51 16.21
C SER A 225 -2.98 2.89 14.81
N CYS A 226 -2.95 3.69 13.74
CA CYS A 226 -2.79 3.17 12.38
C CYS A 226 -1.41 2.54 12.18
N GLN A 227 -0.32 3.20 12.58
CA GLN A 227 1.01 2.63 12.48
C GLN A 227 1.15 1.33 13.29
N ALA A 228 0.53 1.27 14.47
CA ALA A 228 0.52 0.05 15.28
C ALA A 228 -0.29 -1.07 14.60
N ALA A 229 -1.48 -0.77 14.08
CA ALA A 229 -2.32 -1.74 13.37
C ALA A 229 -1.59 -2.31 12.14
N MET A 230 -1.00 -1.45 11.31
CA MET A 230 -0.22 -1.85 10.15
C MET A 230 1.02 -2.67 10.53
N GLY A 231 1.78 -2.23 11.54
CA GLY A 231 2.95 -2.96 12.04
C GLY A 231 2.60 -4.35 12.57
N LEU A 232 1.52 -4.46 13.36
CA LEU A 232 1.01 -5.74 13.86
C LEU A 232 0.55 -6.67 12.73
N GLY A 233 -0.12 -6.13 11.71
CA GLY A 233 -0.48 -6.88 10.50
C GLY A 233 0.75 -7.41 9.78
N THR A 234 1.78 -6.59 9.62
CA THR A 234 3.05 -6.97 8.98
C THR A 234 3.74 -8.12 9.72
N LEU A 235 3.66 -8.18 11.05
CA LEU A 235 4.26 -9.27 11.85
C LEU A 235 3.70 -10.65 11.50
N LEU A 236 2.43 -10.74 11.08
CA LEU A 236 1.82 -12.03 10.70
C LEU A 236 2.31 -12.51 9.32
N GLY A 237 2.72 -11.60 8.45
CA GLY A 237 3.28 -11.87 7.14
C GLY A 237 2.27 -12.46 6.13
N GLY A 238 2.18 -11.91 4.95
CA GLY A 238 1.38 -12.41 3.84
C GLY A 238 2.11 -13.52 3.06
N TRP A 239 2.39 -14.67 3.67
CA TRP A 239 3.32 -15.68 3.11
C TRP A 239 2.98 -16.18 1.72
N ARG A 240 1.69 -16.28 1.36
CA ARG A 240 1.26 -16.66 0.00
C ARG A 240 1.70 -15.63 -1.03
N ILE A 241 1.53 -14.34 -0.69
CA ILE A 241 1.93 -13.22 -1.55
C ILE A 241 3.46 -13.09 -1.56
N VAL A 242 4.13 -13.25 -0.41
CA VAL A 242 5.61 -13.30 -0.32
C VAL A 242 6.18 -14.35 -1.27
N HIS A 243 5.59 -15.54 -1.31
CA HIS A 243 6.02 -16.59 -2.24
C HIS A 243 5.83 -16.19 -3.70
N THR A 244 4.69 -15.58 -4.04
CA THR A 244 4.41 -15.11 -5.41
C THR A 244 5.43 -14.05 -5.84
N MET A 245 5.65 -13.02 -5.05
CA MET A 245 6.51 -11.88 -5.39
C MET A 245 8.00 -12.25 -5.31
N GLY A 246 8.40 -12.97 -4.27
CA GLY A 246 9.81 -13.27 -4.01
C GLY A 246 10.41 -14.39 -4.86
N SER A 247 9.58 -15.32 -5.36
CA SER A 247 10.11 -16.52 -6.05
C SER A 247 9.46 -16.84 -7.39
N ARG A 248 8.21 -16.37 -7.63
CA ARG A 248 7.48 -16.73 -8.85
C ARG A 248 7.66 -15.73 -10.00
N ILE A 249 8.00 -14.47 -9.76
CA ILE A 249 8.23 -13.45 -10.80
C ILE A 249 9.61 -13.67 -11.44
N THR A 250 10.66 -13.64 -10.64
CA THR A 250 12.05 -13.88 -11.06
C THR A 250 12.89 -14.36 -9.87
N ARG A 251 14.05 -14.95 -10.14
CA ARG A 251 15.01 -15.30 -9.07
C ARG A 251 15.91 -14.11 -8.78
N LEU A 252 15.90 -13.65 -7.55
CA LEU A 252 16.70 -12.50 -7.11
C LEU A 252 18.01 -12.91 -6.45
N THR A 253 19.06 -12.16 -6.74
CA THR A 253 20.32 -12.14 -5.98
C THR A 253 20.28 -10.98 -4.96
N PRO A 254 21.15 -10.95 -3.91
CA PRO A 254 21.20 -9.84 -2.97
C PRO A 254 21.40 -8.47 -3.64
N MET A 255 22.24 -8.38 -4.67
CA MET A 255 22.43 -7.17 -5.45
C MET A 255 21.15 -6.71 -6.16
N GLN A 256 20.39 -7.65 -6.75
CA GLN A 256 19.11 -7.34 -7.38
C GLN A 256 18.05 -6.94 -6.36
N GLY A 257 18.00 -7.62 -5.20
CA GLY A 257 17.13 -7.25 -4.09
C GLY A 257 17.38 -5.82 -3.61
N PHE A 258 18.64 -5.49 -3.35
CA PHE A 258 19.08 -4.14 -3.00
C PHE A 258 18.61 -3.09 -4.02
N CYS A 259 18.83 -3.33 -5.31
CA CYS A 259 18.43 -2.38 -6.37
C CYS A 259 16.92 -2.24 -6.50
N ALA A 260 16.16 -3.34 -6.35
CA ALA A 260 14.71 -3.32 -6.41
C ALA A 260 14.12 -2.54 -5.22
N GLU A 261 14.58 -2.82 -4.00
CA GLU A 261 14.16 -2.13 -2.79
C GLU A 261 14.54 -0.64 -2.81
N THR A 262 15.74 -0.31 -3.28
CA THR A 262 16.20 1.09 -3.39
C THR A 262 15.38 1.86 -4.42
N GLY A 263 15.16 1.30 -5.62
CA GLY A 263 14.33 1.93 -6.65
C GLY A 263 12.88 2.12 -6.20
N GLY A 264 12.34 1.11 -5.51
CA GLY A 264 11.02 1.19 -4.88
C GLY A 264 10.96 2.26 -3.79
N ALA A 265 11.95 2.30 -2.88
CA ALA A 265 12.02 3.28 -1.81
C ALA A 265 12.07 4.72 -2.35
N ILE A 266 12.90 5.00 -3.35
CA ILE A 266 12.98 6.33 -3.99
C ILE A 266 11.59 6.73 -4.53
N THR A 267 10.89 5.82 -5.19
CA THR A 267 9.53 6.07 -5.70
C THR A 267 8.56 6.38 -4.56
N LEU A 268 8.56 5.57 -3.49
CA LEU A 268 7.65 5.75 -2.36
C LEU A 268 7.92 7.03 -1.59
N PHE A 269 9.19 7.35 -1.31
CA PHE A 269 9.56 8.59 -0.64
C PHE A 269 9.10 9.81 -1.45
N GLY A 270 9.41 9.83 -2.76
CA GLY A 270 8.95 10.91 -3.64
C GLY A 270 7.43 11.09 -3.64
N ALA A 271 6.69 9.98 -3.80
CA ALA A 271 5.24 10.02 -3.79
C ALA A 271 4.66 10.48 -2.44
N THR A 272 5.22 9.99 -1.32
CA THR A 272 4.75 10.32 0.03
C THR A 272 4.98 11.78 0.37
N PHE A 273 6.17 12.34 0.02
CA PHE A 273 6.44 13.77 0.21
C PHE A 273 5.55 14.67 -0.66
N LEU A 274 5.17 14.21 -1.85
CA LEU A 274 4.24 14.91 -2.73
C LEU A 274 2.75 14.70 -2.34
N GLY A 275 2.47 13.92 -1.30
CA GLY A 275 1.11 13.62 -0.86
C GLY A 275 0.32 12.74 -1.85
N ILE A 276 1.02 11.96 -2.68
CA ILE A 276 0.38 11.12 -3.70
C ILE A 276 0.19 9.71 -3.12
N PRO A 277 -1.06 9.23 -2.97
CA PRO A 277 -1.31 7.86 -2.58
C PRO A 277 -0.96 6.92 -3.73
N VAL A 278 0.10 6.13 -3.56
CA VAL A 278 0.55 5.15 -4.55
C VAL A 278 0.33 3.72 -4.07
N SER A 279 0.43 2.77 -4.97
CA SER A 279 0.48 1.35 -4.65
C SER A 279 1.91 0.91 -4.39
N THR A 280 2.20 0.56 -3.17
CA THR A 280 3.48 0.00 -2.76
C THR A 280 3.71 -1.37 -3.41
N THR A 281 2.66 -2.21 -3.54
CA THR A 281 2.69 -3.50 -4.25
C THR A 281 3.08 -3.36 -5.72
N HIS A 282 2.48 -2.38 -6.42
CA HIS A 282 2.81 -2.14 -7.83
C HIS A 282 4.24 -1.64 -7.99
N THR A 283 4.67 -0.73 -7.11
CA THR A 283 6.02 -0.15 -7.12
C THR A 283 7.09 -1.23 -7.00
N ILE A 284 7.01 -2.09 -5.96
CA ILE A 284 8.02 -3.14 -5.76
C ILE A 284 7.92 -4.24 -6.81
N THR A 285 6.71 -4.58 -7.28
CA THR A 285 6.55 -5.54 -8.38
C THR A 285 7.23 -5.04 -9.64
N GLY A 286 7.00 -3.77 -10.00
CA GLY A 286 7.69 -3.12 -11.11
C GLY A 286 9.22 -3.16 -10.95
N ALA A 287 9.72 -2.85 -9.76
CA ALA A 287 11.14 -2.87 -9.44
C ALA A 287 11.73 -4.30 -9.57
N ILE A 288 11.03 -5.33 -9.08
CA ILE A 288 11.45 -6.75 -9.22
C ILE A 288 11.50 -7.17 -10.70
N VAL A 289 10.50 -6.77 -11.49
CA VAL A 289 10.49 -7.02 -12.94
C VAL A 289 11.66 -6.30 -13.61
N GLY A 290 11.94 -5.03 -13.23
CA GLY A 290 13.02 -4.21 -13.77
C GLY A 290 14.40 -4.86 -13.57
N VAL A 291 14.74 -5.27 -12.34
CA VAL A 291 16.03 -5.95 -12.08
C VAL A 291 16.10 -7.33 -12.71
N GLY A 292 14.96 -8.02 -12.87
CA GLY A 292 14.89 -9.29 -13.59
C GLY A 292 15.16 -9.13 -15.08
N ALA A 293 14.53 -8.15 -15.71
CA ALA A 293 14.66 -7.84 -17.13
C ALA A 293 16.07 -7.34 -17.49
N ALA A 294 16.76 -6.63 -16.59
CA ALA A 294 18.13 -6.18 -16.76
C ALA A 294 19.12 -7.33 -17.01
N ARG A 295 18.89 -8.48 -16.38
CA ARG A 295 19.71 -9.66 -16.59
C ARG A 295 19.46 -10.29 -17.98
N ARG A 296 18.20 -10.55 -18.29
CA ARG A 296 17.65 -10.96 -19.59
C ARG A 296 16.13 -10.90 -19.51
N VAL A 297 15.48 -10.48 -20.58
CA VAL A 297 14.02 -10.38 -20.64
C VAL A 297 13.34 -11.72 -20.31
N SER A 298 13.92 -12.84 -20.74
CA SER A 298 13.42 -14.20 -20.46
C SER A 298 13.63 -14.68 -19.02
N ALA A 299 14.33 -13.93 -18.16
CA ALA A 299 14.44 -14.26 -16.74
C ALA A 299 13.18 -13.91 -15.95
N VAL A 300 12.32 -13.04 -16.50
CA VAL A 300 11.02 -12.70 -15.93
C VAL A 300 9.96 -13.68 -16.43
N ARG A 301 9.16 -14.21 -15.52
CA ARG A 301 8.00 -15.04 -15.86
C ARG A 301 6.81 -14.17 -16.21
N TRP A 302 6.75 -13.72 -17.45
CA TRP A 302 5.76 -12.78 -17.97
C TRP A 302 4.31 -13.22 -17.77
N GLY A 303 4.02 -14.53 -17.78
CA GLY A 303 2.68 -15.03 -17.46
C GLY A 303 2.25 -14.71 -16.02
N ILE A 304 3.18 -14.78 -15.06
CA ILE A 304 2.90 -14.38 -13.66
C ILE A 304 2.78 -12.86 -13.57
N ALA A 305 3.69 -12.10 -14.17
CA ALA A 305 3.60 -10.63 -14.21
C ALA A 305 2.28 -10.18 -14.84
N GLY A 306 1.84 -10.80 -15.93
CA GLY A 306 0.55 -10.52 -16.58
C GLY A 306 -0.65 -10.81 -15.67
N SER A 307 -0.66 -11.94 -14.96
CA SER A 307 -1.75 -12.24 -14.01
C SER A 307 -1.83 -11.23 -12.85
N ILE A 308 -0.68 -10.71 -12.41
CA ILE A 308 -0.61 -9.65 -11.40
C ILE A 308 -1.20 -8.34 -11.95
N VAL A 309 -0.86 -7.96 -13.20
CA VAL A 309 -1.43 -6.76 -13.85
C VAL A 309 -2.94 -6.89 -14.01
N VAL A 310 -3.46 -8.06 -14.37
CA VAL A 310 -4.91 -8.32 -14.42
C VAL A 310 -5.55 -8.12 -13.04
N ALA A 311 -4.94 -8.64 -11.97
CA ALA A 311 -5.43 -8.41 -10.61
C ALA A 311 -5.46 -6.91 -10.26
N TRP A 312 -4.47 -6.13 -10.70
CA TRP A 312 -4.44 -4.68 -10.48
C TRP A 312 -5.61 -3.95 -11.15
N VAL A 313 -5.91 -4.30 -12.41
CA VAL A 313 -7.01 -3.68 -13.16
C VAL A 313 -8.37 -4.02 -12.53
N ILE A 314 -8.54 -5.27 -12.05
CA ILE A 314 -9.81 -5.73 -11.48
C ILE A 314 -10.03 -5.18 -10.06
N THR A 315 -8.97 -4.85 -9.31
CA THR A 315 -9.05 -4.46 -7.89
C THR A 315 -9.99 -3.28 -7.65
N LEU A 316 -9.82 -2.18 -8.40
CA LEU A 316 -10.62 -0.97 -8.20
C LEU A 316 -12.12 -1.22 -8.49
N PRO A 317 -12.53 -1.76 -9.66
CA PRO A 317 -13.93 -2.03 -9.93
C PRO A 317 -14.54 -3.08 -9.02
N ALA A 318 -13.80 -4.12 -8.64
CA ALA A 318 -14.32 -5.16 -7.76
C ALA A 318 -14.59 -4.62 -6.34
N ALA A 319 -13.65 -3.87 -5.77
CA ALA A 319 -13.85 -3.23 -4.47
C ALA A 319 -14.99 -2.20 -4.52
N ALA A 320 -15.13 -1.46 -5.63
CA ALA A 320 -16.24 -0.52 -5.83
C ALA A 320 -17.60 -1.22 -5.83
N LEU A 321 -17.73 -2.33 -6.56
CA LEU A 321 -18.98 -3.11 -6.59
C LEU A 321 -19.34 -3.70 -5.22
N ILE A 322 -18.35 -4.22 -4.49
CA ILE A 322 -18.56 -4.75 -3.14
C ILE A 322 -19.00 -3.61 -2.19
N ALA A 323 -18.36 -2.45 -2.27
CA ALA A 323 -18.72 -1.29 -1.46
C ALA A 323 -20.13 -0.79 -1.79
N ALA A 324 -20.50 -0.72 -3.08
CA ALA A 324 -21.85 -0.37 -3.50
C ALA A 324 -22.91 -1.32 -2.91
N LEU A 325 -22.62 -2.63 -2.90
CA LEU A 325 -23.49 -3.64 -2.28
C LEU A 325 -23.64 -3.39 -0.77
N PHE A 326 -22.54 -3.15 -0.05
CA PHE A 326 -22.59 -2.86 1.39
C PHE A 326 -23.33 -1.55 1.69
N TYR A 327 -23.16 -0.52 0.86
CA TYR A 327 -23.88 0.74 0.99
C TYR A 327 -25.39 0.52 0.86
N TRP A 328 -25.82 -0.25 -0.15
CA TRP A 328 -27.21 -0.59 -0.36
C TRP A 328 -27.79 -1.43 0.79
N LEU A 329 -27.08 -2.47 1.24
CA LEU A 329 -27.52 -3.33 2.34
C LEU A 329 -27.67 -2.56 3.66
N THR A 330 -26.77 -1.66 3.97
CA THR A 330 -26.88 -0.83 5.19
C THR A 330 -28.04 0.15 5.12
N GLY A 331 -28.37 0.66 3.92
CA GLY A 331 -29.55 1.51 3.73
C GLY A 331 -30.89 0.79 3.87
N LEU A 332 -30.92 -0.55 3.91
CA LEU A 332 -32.14 -1.31 4.20
C LEU A 332 -32.41 -1.47 5.71
N VAL A 333 -31.40 -1.18 6.54
CA VAL A 333 -31.47 -1.38 8.00
C VAL A 333 -31.59 -0.04 8.75
N THR A 334 -31.22 1.04 8.11
CA THR A 334 -31.36 2.42 8.59
C THR A 334 -32.59 3.09 8.02
#